data_9f609269987404ed700db2ccec5dce87
#
_entry.id   9f609269987404ed700db2ccec5dce87
#
_cell.length_a   1.000
_cell.length_b   1.000
_cell.length_c   1.000
_cell.angle_alpha   90.00
_cell.angle_beta   90.00
_cell.angle_gamma   90.00
#
_symmetry.space_group_name_H-M   'P 1'
#
loop_
_entity.id
_entity.type
_entity.pdbx_description
1 polymer ?
#
loop_
_entity_poly.entity_id
_entity_poly.type
_entity_poly.pdbx_seq_one_letter_code
_entity_poly.pdbx_strand_id
1 'polypeptide(L)'
;MKANEMTVTAWWFSEGRTLPHGDGRRVALGKTHKIKGEIIPCENGLHASVRAIDALSYAPGNIVWRVECGGTVVREKDKLACSERTYIAGGIDVSDTLRKFARMCALDVVHLWDAPEIVVRYLKTGDESIRDDARDAARAAARAAALDAARAGARAGARAGARDAAQAGAWDAAQAGAWGIARAAARAAALAKQNRRLTRMLNEAINGKEQEK
;
A
#
# COMPACT_ATOMS: atom_id res chain seq x y z
N MET A 1 -11.34 -15.44 36.99
CA MET A 1 -11.42 -15.79 35.56
C MET A 1 -10.61 -14.76 34.81
N LYS A 2 -9.45 -15.15 34.19
CA LYS A 2 -8.69 -14.23 33.32
C LYS A 2 -9.54 -14.00 32.09
N ALA A 3 -9.91 -12.74 31.83
CA ALA A 3 -10.51 -12.36 30.55
C ALA A 3 -9.58 -12.87 29.45
N ASN A 4 -10.13 -13.58 28.49
CA ASN A 4 -9.42 -14.03 27.30
C ASN A 4 -9.04 -12.78 26.52
N GLU A 5 -7.84 -12.22 26.76
CA GLU A 5 -7.30 -11.08 26.04
C GLU A 5 -7.11 -11.52 24.59
N MET A 6 -8.07 -11.18 23.73
CA MET A 6 -7.99 -11.46 22.29
C MET A 6 -6.84 -10.65 21.71
N THR A 7 -5.71 -11.31 21.49
CA THR A 7 -4.60 -10.71 20.74
C THR A 7 -4.92 -10.64 19.25
N VAL A 8 -4.43 -9.61 18.59
CA VAL A 8 -4.61 -9.38 17.15
C VAL A 8 -3.26 -9.48 16.47
N THR A 9 -3.12 -10.47 15.59
CA THR A 9 -1.92 -10.58 14.77
C THR A 9 -1.96 -9.56 13.63
N ALA A 10 -0.91 -8.75 13.51
CA ALA A 10 -0.84 -7.62 12.61
C ALA A 10 0.54 -7.47 11.97
N TRP A 11 0.69 -6.47 11.11
CA TRP A 11 1.92 -6.06 10.46
C TRP A 11 2.35 -4.70 10.96
N TRP A 12 3.66 -4.53 11.10
CA TRP A 12 4.26 -3.25 11.41
C TRP A 12 5.58 -3.10 10.65
N PHE A 13 5.89 -1.89 10.20
CA PHE A 13 7.14 -1.54 9.56
C PHE A 13 7.89 -0.53 10.42
N SER A 14 9.21 -0.60 10.38
CA SER A 14 10.11 0.35 11.05
C SER A 14 11.25 0.77 10.15
N GLU A 15 11.83 1.91 10.45
CA GLU A 15 13.08 2.38 9.82
C GLU A 15 14.29 1.65 10.41
N GLY A 16 14.29 1.45 11.72
CA GLY A 16 15.35 0.80 12.47
C GLY A 16 14.84 -0.20 13.51
N ARG A 17 15.72 -0.59 14.43
CA ARG A 17 15.42 -1.51 15.53
C ARG A 17 15.12 -0.79 16.85
N THR A 18 14.55 0.40 16.75
CA THR A 18 14.07 1.18 17.90
C THR A 18 12.66 1.70 17.62
N LEU A 19 11.90 1.97 18.68
CA LEU A 19 10.61 2.62 18.54
C LEU A 19 10.79 4.06 18.06
N PRO A 20 9.88 4.57 17.22
CA PRO A 20 9.93 5.94 16.69
C PRO A 20 9.53 6.98 17.72
N HIS A 21 9.52 8.26 17.32
CA HIS A 21 9.02 9.41 18.09
C HIS A 21 9.71 9.64 19.44
N GLY A 22 11.03 9.40 19.52
CA GLY A 22 11.82 9.67 20.71
C GLY A 22 11.71 8.62 21.82
N ASP A 23 10.89 7.59 21.66
CA ASP A 23 10.77 6.47 22.62
C ASP A 23 12.12 5.73 22.77
N GLY A 24 12.80 5.45 21.66
CA GLY A 24 14.14 4.86 21.61
C GLY A 24 14.25 3.42 22.15
N ARG A 25 13.20 2.82 22.70
CA ARG A 25 13.21 1.43 23.18
C ARG A 25 13.52 0.46 22.05
N ARG A 26 14.47 -0.45 22.30
CA ARG A 26 14.91 -1.44 21.31
C ARG A 26 13.82 -2.43 20.95
N VAL A 27 13.61 -2.65 19.66
CA VAL A 27 12.73 -3.66 19.09
C VAL A 27 13.52 -4.94 18.82
N ALA A 28 13.01 -6.09 19.27
CA ALA A 28 13.60 -7.41 19.08
C ALA A 28 12.51 -8.50 19.09
N LEU A 29 12.79 -9.64 18.46
CA LEU A 29 11.91 -10.81 18.51
C LEU A 29 11.65 -11.24 19.94
N GLY A 30 10.43 -11.66 20.23
CA GLY A 30 9.95 -12.08 21.54
C GLY A 30 9.73 -10.94 22.52
N LYS A 31 10.15 -9.70 22.21
CA LYS A 31 9.98 -8.56 23.11
C LYS A 31 8.57 -8.01 23.03
N THR A 32 8.01 -7.66 24.19
CA THR A 32 6.74 -6.95 24.32
C THR A 32 6.99 -5.52 24.77
N HIS A 33 6.45 -4.56 24.05
CA HIS A 33 6.36 -3.17 24.49
C HIS A 33 4.97 -2.90 25.05
N LYS A 34 4.93 -2.05 26.09
CA LYS A 34 3.69 -1.61 26.74
C LYS A 34 3.63 -0.09 26.78
N ILE A 35 2.43 0.43 26.62
CA ILE A 35 2.09 1.85 26.76
C ILE A 35 1.07 1.98 27.88
N LYS A 36 1.22 3.01 28.71
CA LYS A 36 0.29 3.36 29.79
C LYS A 36 -0.67 4.46 29.33
N GLY A 37 -1.79 4.58 30.03
CA GLY A 37 -2.82 5.58 29.76
C GLY A 37 -3.88 5.10 28.77
N GLU A 38 -4.78 5.98 28.41
CA GLU A 38 -5.82 5.73 27.42
C GLU A 38 -5.19 5.55 26.04
N ILE A 39 -5.66 4.56 25.29
CA ILE A 39 -5.17 4.30 23.93
C ILE A 39 -5.98 5.11 22.93
N ILE A 40 -5.33 6.10 22.33
CA ILE A 40 -5.90 7.03 21.37
C ILE A 40 -5.10 6.91 20.07
N PRO A 41 -5.70 6.43 18.95
CA PRO A 41 -5.02 6.32 17.66
C PRO A 41 -4.37 7.65 17.26
N CYS A 42 -3.13 7.58 16.78
CA CYS A 42 -2.27 8.70 16.39
C CYS A 42 -1.73 9.59 17.51
N GLU A 43 -2.19 9.42 18.77
CA GLU A 43 -1.72 10.19 19.94
C GLU A 43 -0.97 9.31 20.93
N ASN A 44 -1.62 8.26 21.44
CA ASN A 44 -1.04 7.35 22.43
C ASN A 44 -1.38 5.89 22.10
N GLY A 45 -0.38 5.08 21.75
CA GLY A 45 -0.54 3.67 21.47
C GLY A 45 0.51 3.11 20.51
N LEU A 46 0.63 1.80 20.49
CA LEU A 46 1.49 1.06 19.58
C LEU A 46 0.69 0.68 18.34
N HIS A 47 1.02 1.28 17.20
CA HIS A 47 0.27 1.09 15.95
C HIS A 47 0.69 -0.16 15.19
N ALA A 48 -0.28 -0.76 14.48
CA ALA A 48 -0.09 -1.84 13.53
C ALA A 48 -1.29 -1.89 12.55
N SER A 49 -1.21 -2.71 11.50
CA SER A 49 -2.33 -2.95 10.60
C SER A 49 -2.52 -4.44 10.36
N VAL A 50 -3.78 -4.89 10.33
CA VAL A 50 -4.12 -6.30 10.10
C VAL A 50 -3.71 -6.73 8.68
N ARG A 51 -3.87 -5.83 7.71
CA ARG A 51 -3.48 -6.09 6.31
C ARG A 51 -2.07 -5.54 6.06
N ALA A 52 -1.25 -6.32 5.36
CA ALA A 52 0.12 -5.93 5.02
C ALA A 52 0.16 -4.65 4.16
N ILE A 53 -0.79 -4.50 3.23
CA ILE A 53 -0.87 -3.34 2.35
C ILE A 53 -1.19 -2.04 3.11
N ASP A 54 -2.02 -2.14 4.16
CA ASP A 54 -2.34 -1.00 5.01
C ASP A 54 -1.13 -0.64 5.89
N ALA A 55 -0.44 -1.63 6.46
CA ALA A 55 0.79 -1.41 7.21
C ALA A 55 1.87 -0.72 6.35
N LEU A 56 1.99 -1.11 5.07
CA LEU A 56 2.93 -0.50 4.12
C LEU A 56 2.61 0.97 3.86
N SER A 57 1.34 1.37 3.90
CA SER A 57 0.92 2.77 3.74
C SER A 57 1.40 3.69 4.87
N TYR A 58 1.71 3.12 6.04
CA TYR A 58 2.23 3.83 7.23
C TYR A 58 3.70 3.53 7.49
N ALA A 59 4.38 2.83 6.57
CA ALA A 59 5.76 2.38 6.77
C ALA A 59 6.75 3.55 6.78
N PRO A 60 7.48 3.80 7.87
CA PRO A 60 8.55 4.79 7.89
C PRO A 60 9.83 4.26 7.22
N GLY A 61 9.94 2.94 7.05
CA GLY A 61 11.10 2.26 6.46
C GLY A 61 10.77 0.84 6.02
N ASN A 62 11.77 0.06 5.71
CA ASN A 62 11.64 -1.24 5.04
C ASN A 62 11.86 -2.45 5.96
N ILE A 63 11.97 -2.27 7.27
CA ILE A 63 12.10 -3.40 8.20
C ILE A 63 10.71 -3.86 8.59
N VAL A 64 10.34 -5.08 8.18
CA VAL A 64 9.01 -5.64 8.43
C VAL A 64 8.98 -6.51 9.69
N TRP A 65 7.87 -6.44 10.41
CA TRP A 65 7.60 -7.23 11.60
C TRP A 65 6.18 -7.83 11.55
N ARG A 66 6.07 -9.08 11.97
CA ARG A 66 4.80 -9.65 12.44
C ARG A 66 4.69 -9.37 13.93
N VAL A 67 3.55 -8.86 14.33
CA VAL A 67 3.32 -8.45 15.71
C VAL A 67 2.01 -9.01 16.23
N GLU A 68 1.94 -9.24 17.52
CA GLU A 68 0.71 -9.45 18.27
C GLU A 68 0.39 -8.21 19.07
N CYS A 69 -0.80 -7.66 18.87
CA CYS A 69 -1.34 -6.52 19.57
C CYS A 69 -2.35 -7.00 20.62
N GLY A 70 -2.11 -6.65 21.86
CA GLY A 70 -2.90 -7.05 23.02
C GLY A 70 -3.18 -5.90 23.98
N GLY A 71 -3.71 -6.25 25.16
CA GLY A 71 -4.21 -5.30 26.12
C GLY A 71 -5.43 -4.54 25.58
N THR A 72 -5.47 -3.22 25.76
CA THR A 72 -6.49 -2.39 25.12
C THR A 72 -6.17 -2.23 23.63
N VAL A 73 -7.10 -2.63 22.74
CA VAL A 73 -6.94 -2.52 21.28
C VAL A 73 -8.06 -1.66 20.71
N VAL A 74 -7.70 -0.52 20.15
CA VAL A 74 -8.59 0.39 19.41
C VAL A 74 -8.39 0.17 17.93
N ARG A 75 -9.46 -0.14 17.19
CA ARG A 75 -9.43 -0.45 15.74
C ARG A 75 -10.01 0.69 14.93
N GLU A 76 -9.31 1.04 13.86
CA GLU A 76 -9.80 1.88 12.78
C GLU A 76 -9.94 1.07 11.48
N LYS A 77 -10.25 1.73 10.38
CA LYS A 77 -10.53 1.08 9.09
C LYS A 77 -9.33 0.29 8.55
N ASP A 78 -8.12 0.83 8.67
CA ASP A 78 -6.89 0.34 8.03
C ASP A 78 -5.71 0.18 9.01
N LYS A 79 -5.90 0.60 10.27
CA LYS A 79 -4.90 0.47 11.35
C LYS A 79 -5.56 0.14 12.67
N LEU A 80 -4.73 -0.19 13.64
CA LEU A 80 -5.10 -0.31 15.04
C LEU A 80 -4.03 0.32 15.93
N ALA A 81 -4.41 0.72 17.13
CA ALA A 81 -3.52 1.11 18.22
C ALA A 81 -3.76 0.17 19.40
N CYS A 82 -2.69 -0.25 20.09
CA CYS A 82 -2.78 -1.16 21.21
C CYS A 82 -1.89 -0.73 22.38
N SER A 83 -2.25 -1.16 23.59
CA SER A 83 -1.42 -0.90 24.77
C SER A 83 -0.24 -1.86 24.89
N GLU A 84 -0.30 -3.03 24.23
CA GLU A 84 0.76 -4.03 24.22
C GLU A 84 1.05 -4.51 22.81
N ARG A 85 2.33 -4.60 22.44
CA ARG A 85 2.76 -5.13 21.15
C ARG A 85 3.97 -6.02 21.30
N THR A 86 3.82 -7.31 20.93
CA THR A 86 4.87 -8.33 20.93
C THR A 86 5.34 -8.57 19.48
N TYR A 87 6.64 -8.67 19.28
CA TYR A 87 7.24 -8.92 17.95
C TYR A 87 7.47 -10.41 17.78
N ILE A 88 6.64 -11.07 16.98
CA ILE A 88 6.59 -12.52 16.88
C ILE A 88 7.43 -13.10 15.73
N ALA A 89 7.68 -12.32 14.65
CA ALA A 89 8.54 -12.70 13.55
C ALA A 89 9.06 -11.47 12.79
N GLY A 90 10.04 -11.63 11.92
CA GLY A 90 10.56 -10.58 11.06
C GLY A 90 11.78 -9.85 11.64
N GLY A 91 11.77 -8.54 11.61
CA GLY A 91 12.94 -7.70 11.91
C GLY A 91 13.97 -7.73 10.79
N ILE A 92 13.50 -7.91 9.56
CA ILE A 92 14.33 -8.02 8.36
C ILE A 92 14.03 -6.87 7.39
N ASP A 93 15.06 -6.42 6.67
CA ASP A 93 14.90 -5.50 5.55
C ASP A 93 14.27 -6.24 4.36
N VAL A 94 13.19 -5.69 3.84
CA VAL A 94 12.44 -6.25 2.71
C VAL A 94 12.45 -5.33 1.48
N SER A 95 13.45 -4.45 1.37
CA SER A 95 13.58 -3.49 0.27
C SER A 95 13.44 -4.14 -1.11
N ASP A 96 14.14 -5.26 -1.34
CA ASP A 96 14.09 -5.99 -2.62
C ASP A 96 12.71 -6.61 -2.86
N THR A 97 12.11 -7.17 -1.81
CA THR A 97 10.75 -7.71 -1.85
C THR A 97 9.74 -6.64 -2.22
N LEU A 98 9.85 -5.45 -1.62
CA LEU A 98 8.96 -4.31 -1.91
C LEU A 98 9.18 -3.77 -3.33
N ARG A 99 10.42 -3.68 -3.81
CA ARG A 99 10.72 -3.33 -5.21
C ARG A 99 10.10 -4.33 -6.19
N LYS A 100 10.27 -5.62 -5.94
CA LYS A 100 9.65 -6.68 -6.75
C LYS A 100 8.12 -6.59 -6.70
N PHE A 101 7.53 -6.37 -5.53
CA PHE A 101 6.09 -6.19 -5.37
C PHE A 101 5.57 -5.01 -6.20
N ALA A 102 6.23 -3.85 -6.15
CA ALA A 102 5.84 -2.68 -6.91
C ALA A 102 5.87 -2.94 -8.44
N ARG A 103 6.93 -3.60 -8.95
CA ARG A 103 7.01 -3.99 -10.36
C ARG A 103 5.88 -4.94 -10.76
N MET A 104 5.57 -5.93 -9.94
CA MET A 104 4.46 -6.86 -10.21
C MET A 104 3.10 -6.16 -10.23
N CYS A 105 2.88 -5.16 -9.37
CA CYS A 105 1.66 -4.35 -9.38
C CYS A 105 1.56 -3.51 -10.66
N ALA A 106 2.67 -2.93 -11.11
CA ALA A 106 2.72 -2.19 -12.37
C ALA A 106 2.48 -3.09 -13.60
N LEU A 107 3.05 -4.30 -13.62
CA LEU A 107 2.80 -5.29 -14.67
C LEU A 107 1.34 -5.72 -14.76
N ASP A 108 0.61 -5.79 -13.66
CA ASP A 108 -0.82 -6.14 -13.67
C ASP A 108 -1.67 -5.17 -14.50
N VAL A 109 -1.21 -3.94 -14.69
CA VAL A 109 -1.93 -2.85 -15.38
C VAL A 109 -1.19 -2.32 -16.61
N VAL A 110 -0.04 -2.87 -16.96
CA VAL A 110 0.79 -2.39 -18.09
C VAL A 110 0.04 -2.46 -19.43
N HIS A 111 -0.87 -3.41 -19.59
CA HIS A 111 -1.71 -3.59 -20.77
C HIS A 111 -2.78 -2.50 -20.97
N LEU A 112 -2.99 -1.62 -20.00
CA LEU A 112 -3.98 -0.55 -20.06
C LEU A 112 -3.47 0.72 -20.77
N TRP A 113 -2.22 0.72 -21.20
CA TRP A 113 -1.60 1.84 -21.91
C TRP A 113 -0.49 1.33 -22.85
N ASP A 114 -0.10 2.15 -23.81
CA ASP A 114 1.00 1.84 -24.74
C ASP A 114 2.34 2.10 -24.04
N ALA A 115 2.78 1.09 -23.27
CA ALA A 115 3.98 1.17 -22.46
C ALA A 115 5.24 1.03 -23.34
N PRO A 116 6.22 1.95 -23.26
CA PRO A 116 7.49 1.80 -23.94
C PRO A 116 8.17 0.47 -23.60
N GLU A 117 8.82 -0.16 -24.59
CA GLU A 117 9.44 -1.49 -24.43
C GLU A 117 10.43 -1.55 -23.28
N ILE A 118 11.24 -0.51 -23.08
CA ILE A 118 12.20 -0.41 -21.97
C ILE A 118 11.50 -0.45 -20.61
N VAL A 119 10.30 0.14 -20.47
CA VAL A 119 9.51 0.10 -19.25
C VAL A 119 9.05 -1.35 -19.00
N VAL A 120 8.50 -2.01 -20.00
CA VAL A 120 8.06 -3.41 -19.89
C VAL A 120 9.22 -4.32 -19.52
N ARG A 121 10.38 -4.13 -20.13
CA ARG A 121 11.63 -4.87 -19.84
C ARG A 121 12.04 -4.67 -18.38
N TYR A 122 12.13 -3.42 -17.90
CA TYR A 122 12.47 -3.14 -16.51
C TYR A 122 11.48 -3.79 -15.53
N LEU A 123 10.19 -3.65 -15.78
CA LEU A 123 9.17 -4.23 -14.89
C LEU A 123 9.27 -5.76 -14.80
N LYS A 124 9.60 -6.43 -15.90
CA LYS A 124 9.77 -7.90 -15.95
C LYS A 124 11.06 -8.36 -15.28
N THR A 125 12.18 -7.73 -15.61
CA THR A 125 13.51 -8.19 -15.19
C THR A 125 13.93 -7.62 -13.84
N GLY A 126 13.58 -6.37 -13.55
CA GLY A 126 14.11 -5.62 -12.41
C GLY A 126 15.58 -5.22 -12.59
N ASP A 127 16.05 -5.15 -13.83
CA ASP A 127 17.41 -4.73 -14.16
C ASP A 127 17.60 -3.25 -13.80
N GLU A 128 18.33 -3.00 -12.73
CA GLU A 128 18.57 -1.64 -12.21
C GLU A 128 19.41 -0.78 -13.19
N SER A 129 20.15 -1.39 -14.13
CA SER A 129 20.94 -0.64 -15.11
C SER A 129 20.09 0.16 -16.09
N ILE A 130 18.85 -0.27 -16.34
CA ILE A 130 17.90 0.40 -17.24
C ILE A 130 16.79 1.15 -16.50
N ARG A 131 16.85 1.23 -15.18
CA ARG A 131 15.78 1.77 -14.33
C ARG A 131 15.49 3.24 -14.64
N ASP A 132 16.53 4.06 -14.74
CA ASP A 132 16.37 5.51 -14.94
C ASP A 132 15.84 5.79 -16.34
N ASP A 133 16.33 5.10 -17.36
CA ASP A 133 15.82 5.19 -18.74
C ASP A 133 14.35 4.76 -18.81
N ALA A 134 14.00 3.66 -18.13
CA ALA A 134 12.61 3.18 -18.07
C ALA A 134 11.69 4.21 -17.36
N ARG A 135 12.19 4.84 -16.29
CA ARG A 135 11.44 5.89 -15.58
C ARG A 135 11.21 7.12 -16.45
N ASP A 136 12.23 7.54 -17.19
CA ASP A 136 12.14 8.72 -18.06
C ASP A 136 11.25 8.46 -19.28
N ALA A 137 11.33 7.26 -19.87
CA ALA A 137 10.42 6.82 -20.92
C ALA A 137 8.95 6.78 -20.42
N ALA A 138 8.71 6.24 -19.22
CA ALA A 138 7.37 6.23 -18.64
C ALA A 138 6.81 7.64 -18.41
N ARG A 139 7.64 8.58 -17.93
CA ARG A 139 7.26 9.99 -17.75
C ARG A 139 6.95 10.68 -19.08
N ALA A 140 7.76 10.43 -20.11
CA ALA A 140 7.54 10.99 -21.43
C ALA A 140 6.22 10.50 -22.03
N ALA A 141 5.94 9.19 -21.95
CA ALA A 141 4.69 8.59 -22.41
C ALA A 141 3.47 9.15 -21.65
N ALA A 142 3.57 9.28 -20.31
CA ALA A 142 2.50 9.87 -19.50
C ALA A 142 2.21 11.34 -19.88
N ARG A 143 3.24 12.13 -20.16
CA ARG A 143 3.08 13.53 -20.63
C ARG A 143 2.41 13.60 -22.00
N ALA A 144 2.82 12.73 -22.93
CA ALA A 144 2.20 12.64 -24.26
C ALA A 144 0.71 12.28 -24.16
N ALA A 145 0.38 11.25 -23.38
CA ALA A 145 -1.01 10.84 -23.15
C ALA A 145 -1.86 11.95 -22.51
N ALA A 146 -1.30 12.68 -21.54
CA ALA A 146 -1.99 13.81 -20.90
C ALA A 146 -2.25 14.96 -21.89
N LEU A 147 -1.29 15.27 -22.76
CA LEU A 147 -1.47 16.28 -23.82
C LEU A 147 -2.54 15.87 -24.83
N ASP A 148 -2.57 14.61 -25.24
CA ASP A 148 -3.57 14.10 -26.17
C ASP A 148 -4.96 14.07 -25.56
N ALA A 149 -5.08 13.68 -24.29
CA ALA A 149 -6.33 13.78 -23.53
C ALA A 149 -6.84 15.22 -23.40
N ALA A 150 -5.95 16.18 -23.11
CA ALA A 150 -6.30 17.61 -23.04
C ALA A 150 -6.77 18.15 -24.39
N ARG A 151 -6.09 17.79 -25.50
CA ARG A 151 -6.48 18.16 -26.87
C ARG A 151 -7.84 17.54 -27.25
N ALA A 152 -8.06 16.26 -26.91
CA ALA A 152 -9.33 15.58 -27.13
C ALA A 152 -10.47 16.24 -26.34
N GLY A 153 -10.24 16.58 -25.04
CA GLY A 153 -11.18 17.27 -24.20
C GLY A 153 -11.52 18.67 -24.72
N ALA A 154 -10.53 19.43 -25.16
CA ALA A 154 -10.76 20.76 -25.77
C ALA A 154 -11.58 20.65 -27.07
N ARG A 155 -11.31 19.67 -27.94
CA ARG A 155 -12.09 19.42 -29.17
C ARG A 155 -13.52 18.97 -28.85
N ALA A 156 -13.71 18.12 -27.80
CA ALA A 156 -15.03 17.69 -27.36
C ALA A 156 -15.82 18.85 -26.75
N GLY A 157 -15.20 19.69 -25.93
CA GLY A 157 -15.80 20.91 -25.37
C GLY A 157 -16.22 21.92 -26.45
N ALA A 158 -15.38 22.13 -27.46
CA ALA A 158 -15.72 23.00 -28.61
C ALA A 158 -16.89 22.44 -29.43
N ARG A 159 -17.02 21.10 -29.55
CA ARG A 159 -18.16 20.43 -30.23
C ARG A 159 -19.43 20.41 -29.38
N ALA A 160 -19.32 20.24 -28.05
CA ALA A 160 -20.44 20.23 -27.12
C ALA A 160 -21.05 21.62 -26.93
N GLY A 161 -20.25 22.70 -26.99
CA GLY A 161 -20.74 24.07 -27.00
C GLY A 161 -21.59 24.40 -28.23
N ALA A 162 -21.58 23.56 -29.27
CA ALA A 162 -22.42 23.67 -30.47
C ALA A 162 -23.66 22.74 -30.46
N ARG A 163 -23.86 21.92 -29.43
CA ARG A 163 -25.00 20.98 -29.30
C ARG A 163 -25.56 21.00 -27.87
N ASP A 164 -26.68 21.65 -27.75
CA ASP A 164 -27.72 21.59 -26.70
C ASP A 164 -27.35 21.19 -25.26
N ALA A 165 -27.32 22.18 -24.40
CA ALA A 165 -27.12 22.06 -22.96
C ALA A 165 -28.32 21.44 -22.19
N ALA A 166 -29.44 21.10 -22.82
CA ALA A 166 -30.67 20.73 -22.13
C ALA A 166 -30.93 19.23 -21.93
N GLN A 167 -30.23 18.32 -22.63
CA GLN A 167 -30.38 16.87 -22.48
C GLN A 167 -29.23 16.15 -21.75
N ALA A 168 -28.10 16.84 -21.53
CA ALA A 168 -26.88 16.23 -20.97
C ALA A 168 -26.96 16.00 -19.44
N GLY A 169 -27.63 16.84 -18.68
CA GLY A 169 -27.48 16.87 -17.22
C GLY A 169 -28.01 15.64 -16.49
N ALA A 170 -29.11 15.03 -16.93
CA ALA A 170 -29.70 13.87 -16.23
C ALA A 170 -28.99 12.54 -16.57
N TRP A 171 -28.53 12.40 -17.81
CA TRP A 171 -27.75 11.25 -18.27
C TRP A 171 -26.36 11.21 -17.68
N ASP A 172 -25.69 12.37 -17.62
CA ASP A 172 -24.34 12.49 -17.07
C ASP A 172 -24.30 12.21 -15.56
N ALA A 173 -25.32 12.64 -14.80
CA ALA A 173 -25.41 12.35 -13.37
C ALA A 173 -25.63 10.84 -13.08
N ALA A 174 -26.47 10.15 -13.87
CA ALA A 174 -26.72 8.73 -13.72
C ALA A 174 -25.48 7.89 -14.14
N GLN A 175 -24.82 8.25 -15.23
CA GLN A 175 -23.57 7.61 -15.64
C GLN A 175 -22.45 7.87 -14.63
N ALA A 176 -22.26 9.09 -14.14
CA ALA A 176 -21.22 9.39 -13.16
C ALA A 176 -21.39 8.59 -11.86
N GLY A 177 -22.65 8.38 -11.39
CA GLY A 177 -22.96 7.52 -10.25
C GLY A 177 -22.59 6.06 -10.48
N ALA A 178 -22.99 5.48 -11.61
CA ALA A 178 -22.69 4.09 -11.97
C ALA A 178 -21.18 3.86 -12.16
N TRP A 179 -20.49 4.79 -12.82
CA TRP A 179 -19.02 4.75 -12.99
C TRP A 179 -18.29 4.89 -11.66
N GLY A 180 -18.79 5.71 -10.74
CA GLY A 180 -18.23 5.86 -9.39
C GLY A 180 -18.26 4.56 -8.59
N ILE A 181 -19.39 3.85 -8.60
CA ILE A 181 -19.57 2.56 -7.91
C ILE A 181 -18.67 1.49 -8.54
N ALA A 182 -18.66 1.39 -9.88
CA ALA A 182 -17.81 0.43 -10.59
C ALA A 182 -16.31 0.66 -10.31
N ARG A 183 -15.85 1.92 -10.31
CA ARG A 183 -14.46 2.27 -9.96
C ARG A 183 -14.12 1.91 -8.51
N ALA A 184 -15.04 2.16 -7.56
CA ALA A 184 -14.82 1.82 -6.16
C ALA A 184 -14.70 0.30 -5.95
N ALA A 185 -15.57 -0.49 -6.60
CA ALA A 185 -15.51 -1.96 -6.56
C ALA A 185 -14.22 -2.51 -7.19
N ALA A 186 -13.82 -1.99 -8.37
CA ALA A 186 -12.59 -2.39 -9.04
C ALA A 186 -11.35 -2.05 -8.19
N ARG A 187 -11.32 -0.87 -7.55
CA ARG A 187 -10.25 -0.47 -6.63
C ARG A 187 -10.16 -1.39 -5.41
N ALA A 188 -11.30 -1.75 -4.81
CA ALA A 188 -11.34 -2.66 -3.66
C ALA A 188 -10.83 -4.06 -4.04
N ALA A 189 -11.23 -4.60 -5.19
CA ALA A 189 -10.74 -5.89 -5.71
C ALA A 189 -9.22 -5.86 -5.98
N ALA A 190 -8.71 -4.79 -6.60
CA ALA A 190 -7.29 -4.60 -6.85
C ALA A 190 -6.49 -4.55 -5.54
N LEU A 191 -6.94 -3.77 -4.55
CA LEU A 191 -6.31 -3.69 -3.23
C LEU A 191 -6.32 -5.05 -2.49
N ALA A 192 -7.39 -5.83 -2.61
CA ALA A 192 -7.46 -7.17 -2.03
C ALA A 192 -6.44 -8.12 -2.70
N LYS A 193 -6.31 -8.08 -4.03
CA LYS A 193 -5.30 -8.86 -4.78
C LYS A 193 -3.88 -8.45 -4.38
N GLN A 194 -3.60 -7.16 -4.31
CA GLN A 194 -2.30 -6.62 -3.90
C GLN A 194 -1.96 -7.02 -2.46
N ASN A 195 -2.92 -6.92 -1.54
CA ASN A 195 -2.70 -7.36 -0.16
C ASN A 195 -2.35 -8.84 -0.06
N ARG A 196 -3.08 -9.74 -0.76
CA ARG A 196 -2.75 -11.18 -0.77
C ARG A 196 -1.34 -11.44 -1.31
N ARG A 197 -0.95 -10.76 -2.39
CA ARG A 197 0.39 -10.86 -2.98
C ARG A 197 1.46 -10.40 -2.00
N LEU A 198 1.31 -9.20 -1.44
CA LEU A 198 2.26 -8.63 -0.50
C LEU A 198 2.41 -9.51 0.75
N THR A 199 1.30 -9.94 1.35
CA THR A 199 1.31 -10.84 2.52
C THR A 199 2.10 -12.11 2.25
N ARG A 200 1.88 -12.75 1.09
CA ARG A 200 2.64 -13.96 0.71
C ARG A 200 4.12 -13.65 0.57
N MET A 201 4.50 -12.62 -0.16
CA MET A 201 5.91 -12.25 -0.38
C MET A 201 6.65 -11.90 0.90
N LEU A 202 6.00 -11.22 1.83
CA LEU A 202 6.58 -10.89 3.14
C LEU A 202 6.74 -12.13 4.01
N ASN A 203 5.76 -13.05 4.04
CA ASN A 203 5.89 -14.30 4.76
C ASN A 203 7.03 -15.17 4.20
N GLU A 204 7.15 -15.27 2.86
CA GLU A 204 8.26 -15.98 2.21
C GLU A 204 9.62 -15.39 2.60
N ALA A 205 9.74 -14.05 2.62
CA ALA A 205 10.96 -13.37 3.02
C ALA A 205 11.31 -13.59 4.50
N ILE A 206 10.33 -13.56 5.40
CA ILE A 206 10.54 -13.82 6.83
C ILE A 206 10.98 -15.27 7.05
N ASN A 207 10.26 -16.24 6.48
CA ASN A 207 10.57 -17.67 6.65
C ASN A 207 11.92 -18.05 6.03
N GLY A 208 12.29 -17.48 4.86
CA GLY A 208 13.59 -17.72 4.25
C GLY A 208 14.75 -17.27 5.15
N LYS A 209 14.61 -16.12 5.79
CA LYS A 209 15.63 -15.60 6.73
C LYS A 209 15.69 -16.37 8.07
N GLU A 210 14.63 -17.04 8.48
CA GLU A 210 14.63 -17.89 9.67
C GLU A 210 15.35 -19.23 9.43
N GLN A 211 15.34 -19.72 8.19
CA GLN A 211 16.04 -20.97 7.79
C GLN A 211 17.55 -20.78 7.58
N GLU A 212 18.02 -19.54 7.37
CA GLU A 212 19.45 -19.21 7.22
C GLU A 212 20.18 -19.01 8.57
N LYS A 213 19.50 -19.14 9.71
CA LYS A 213 20.06 -19.00 11.08
C LYS A 213 20.20 -20.33 11.78
#